data_56eefa2bacf8ac197f0374284584f8ea
#
_entry.id   56eefa2bacf8ac197f0374284584f8ea
#
_cell.length_a   1.000
_cell.length_b   1.000
_cell.length_c   1.000
_cell.angle_alpha   90.00
_cell.angle_beta   90.00
_cell.angle_gamma   90.00
#
_symmetry.space_group_name_H-M   'P 1'
#
loop_
_entity.id
_entity.type
_entity.pdbx_description
1 polymer ?
#
loop_
_entity_poly.entity_id
_entity_poly.type
_entity_poly.pdbx_seq_one_letter_code
_entity_poly.pdbx_strand_id
1 'polypeptide(L)'
;MVDVKEHLVFPTAINEFKYDMPREERDYIFYLSDLSNNWQTADNLHTKTEVHKFTNCIQETCENILSYQGYEYDKVEITGMWANGLKKGETHAPHTHSNNFLSGVYYLVANEETAPIQFFDPRPQASVMRPKVTEHNYTNSSMMQFDSVKNVGYIFPSWLQHWVPPTNIGRLSISWNVIIRGQYGEPNTLQNSYI
;
A
#
# COMPACT_ATOMS: atom_id res chain seq x y z
N MET A 1 -31.96 26.82 -12.42
CA MET A 1 -31.01 25.90 -11.75
C MET A 1 -29.61 26.40 -12.08
N VAL A 2 -28.72 26.44 -11.11
CA VAL A 2 -27.31 26.74 -11.35
C VAL A 2 -26.65 25.46 -11.81
N ASP A 3 -25.94 25.50 -12.93
CA ASP A 3 -25.11 24.38 -13.39
C ASP A 3 -23.78 24.39 -12.60
N VAL A 4 -23.48 23.27 -11.91
CA VAL A 4 -22.29 23.14 -11.05
C VAL A 4 -21.43 22.01 -11.60
N LYS A 5 -20.16 22.32 -11.91
CA LYS A 5 -19.16 21.36 -12.32
C LYS A 5 -18.11 21.17 -11.20
N GLU A 6 -17.99 19.95 -10.69
CA GLU A 6 -16.96 19.61 -9.70
C GLU A 6 -15.62 19.29 -10.40
N HIS A 7 -14.51 19.78 -9.84
CA HIS A 7 -13.16 19.44 -10.27
C HIS A 7 -12.40 18.85 -9.07
N LEU A 8 -11.93 17.62 -9.20
CA LEU A 8 -11.06 16.98 -8.22
C LEU A 8 -9.62 17.44 -8.46
N VAL A 9 -9.02 18.10 -7.45
CA VAL A 9 -7.65 18.60 -7.53
C VAL A 9 -6.78 17.93 -6.47
N PHE A 10 -5.55 17.56 -6.83
CA PHE A 10 -4.60 16.88 -5.96
C PHE A 10 -5.12 15.56 -5.36
N PRO A 11 -5.66 14.65 -6.18
CA PRO A 11 -6.15 13.37 -5.68
C PRO A 11 -5.01 12.54 -5.12
N THR A 12 -5.28 11.78 -4.04
CA THR A 12 -4.39 10.73 -3.56
C THR A 12 -4.81 9.41 -4.20
N ALA A 13 -3.94 8.85 -5.03
CA ALA A 13 -4.24 7.59 -5.73
C ALA A 13 -3.95 6.38 -4.84
N ILE A 14 -4.91 5.46 -4.76
CA ILE A 14 -4.73 4.10 -4.23
C ILE A 14 -5.06 3.16 -5.38
N ASN A 15 -4.08 2.35 -5.79
CA ASN A 15 -4.19 1.48 -6.95
C ASN A 15 -4.49 0.06 -6.49
N GLU A 16 -5.61 -0.50 -6.94
CA GLU A 16 -5.98 -1.90 -6.70
C GLU A 16 -5.48 -2.79 -7.84
N PHE A 17 -4.96 -3.97 -7.49
CA PHE A 17 -4.63 -5.01 -8.45
C PHE A 17 -5.07 -6.37 -7.94
N LYS A 18 -5.20 -7.33 -8.87
CA LYS A 18 -5.51 -8.73 -8.57
C LYS A 18 -4.39 -9.62 -9.06
N TYR A 19 -4.03 -10.62 -8.25
CA TYR A 19 -3.00 -11.58 -8.59
C TYR A 19 -3.34 -12.94 -7.99
N ASP A 20 -3.41 -13.96 -8.84
CA ASP A 20 -3.58 -15.33 -8.39
C ASP A 20 -2.20 -15.96 -8.15
N MET A 21 -1.75 -15.88 -6.90
CA MET A 21 -0.43 -16.38 -6.53
C MET A 21 -0.30 -17.88 -6.78
N PRO A 22 0.73 -18.32 -7.51
CA PRO A 22 1.02 -19.75 -7.71
C PRO A 22 1.13 -20.50 -6.38
N ARG A 23 0.71 -21.76 -6.39
CA ARG A 23 0.68 -22.60 -5.18
C ARG A 23 2.05 -22.71 -4.53
N GLU A 24 3.10 -22.87 -5.31
CA GLU A 24 4.48 -23.02 -4.83
C GLU A 24 4.95 -21.78 -4.06
N GLU A 25 4.68 -20.58 -4.59
CA GLU A 25 5.02 -19.31 -3.92
C GLU A 25 4.23 -19.15 -2.64
N ARG A 26 2.94 -19.45 -2.69
CA ARG A 26 2.06 -19.38 -1.52
C ARG A 26 2.50 -20.35 -0.41
N ASP A 27 2.78 -21.58 -0.74
CA ASP A 27 3.20 -22.62 0.21
C ASP A 27 4.55 -22.26 0.85
N TYR A 28 5.46 -21.62 0.10
CA TYR A 28 6.72 -21.10 0.63
C TYR A 28 6.49 -19.96 1.63
N ILE A 29 5.57 -19.03 1.36
CA ILE A 29 5.25 -17.93 2.29
C ILE A 29 4.61 -18.47 3.58
N PHE A 30 3.74 -19.45 3.49
CA PHE A 30 3.20 -20.14 4.68
C PHE A 30 4.31 -20.77 5.51
N TYR A 31 5.22 -21.49 4.86
CA TYR A 31 6.38 -22.09 5.54
C TYR A 31 7.22 -21.05 6.29
N LEU A 32 7.54 -19.91 5.67
CA LEU A 32 8.28 -18.83 6.33
C LEU A 32 7.50 -18.19 7.49
N SER A 33 6.20 -18.03 7.33
CA SER A 33 5.31 -17.47 8.36
C SER A 33 5.24 -18.39 9.59
N ASP A 34 5.20 -19.70 9.38
CA ASP A 34 5.22 -20.70 10.46
C ASP A 34 6.56 -20.76 11.19
N LEU A 35 7.67 -20.53 10.48
CA LEU A 35 9.01 -20.48 11.09
C LEU A 35 9.26 -19.18 11.88
N SER A 36 8.53 -18.10 11.57
CA SER A 36 8.69 -16.85 12.28
C SER A 36 8.01 -16.95 13.64
N ASN A 37 8.79 -16.79 14.72
CA ASN A 37 8.25 -16.69 16.08
C ASN A 37 7.50 -15.36 16.30
N ASN A 38 7.53 -14.48 15.32
CA ASN A 38 6.89 -13.17 15.30
C ASN A 38 5.78 -13.17 14.24
N TRP A 39 4.87 -12.23 14.36
CA TRP A 39 3.82 -11.97 13.39
C TRP A 39 4.32 -11.48 12.01
N GLN A 40 5.63 -11.22 11.86
CA GLN A 40 6.26 -10.71 10.64
C GLN A 40 7.49 -11.55 10.26
N THR A 41 7.64 -11.88 8.97
CA THR A 41 8.86 -12.47 8.42
C THR A 41 9.97 -11.41 8.28
N ALA A 42 11.20 -11.85 7.94
CA ALA A 42 12.23 -10.93 7.48
C ALA A 42 11.76 -10.14 6.24
N ASP A 43 12.33 -8.96 6.05
CA ASP A 43 11.94 -7.99 5.01
C ASP A 43 12.57 -8.24 3.63
N ASN A 44 13.13 -9.42 3.42
CA ASN A 44 13.88 -9.79 2.22
C ASN A 44 13.16 -10.79 1.31
N LEU A 45 11.83 -10.91 1.38
CA LEU A 45 11.08 -11.83 0.52
C LEU A 45 11.33 -11.59 -0.97
N HIS A 46 11.44 -10.34 -1.39
CA HIS A 46 11.71 -9.96 -2.79
C HIS A 46 13.03 -10.50 -3.34
N THR A 47 13.96 -10.94 -2.48
CA THR A 47 15.23 -11.54 -2.90
C THR A 47 15.18 -13.06 -3.02
N LYS A 48 14.03 -13.68 -2.70
CA LYS A 48 13.87 -15.13 -2.72
C LYS A 48 13.41 -15.61 -4.09
N THR A 49 14.11 -16.59 -4.63
CA THR A 49 13.78 -17.21 -5.93
C THR A 49 12.40 -17.86 -5.92
N GLU A 50 11.97 -18.35 -4.76
CA GLU A 50 10.69 -19.02 -4.56
C GLU A 50 9.47 -18.13 -4.73
N VAL A 51 9.63 -16.80 -4.67
CA VAL A 51 8.54 -15.81 -4.83
C VAL A 51 8.80 -14.82 -5.98
N HIS A 52 9.65 -15.22 -6.93
CA HIS A 52 10.08 -14.34 -8.02
C HIS A 52 8.94 -13.88 -8.93
N LYS A 53 7.92 -14.72 -9.17
CA LYS A 53 6.78 -14.34 -10.02
C LYS A 53 5.95 -13.24 -9.37
N PHE A 54 5.70 -13.34 -8.05
CA PHE A 54 5.04 -12.27 -7.30
C PHE A 54 5.88 -11.00 -7.27
N THR A 55 7.18 -11.13 -7.01
CA THR A 55 8.11 -9.97 -7.02
C THR A 55 8.09 -9.26 -8.37
N ASN A 56 8.17 -9.98 -9.48
CA ASN A 56 8.09 -9.42 -10.83
C ASN A 56 6.73 -8.74 -11.10
N CYS A 57 5.64 -9.37 -10.67
CA CYS A 57 4.30 -8.76 -10.78
C CYS A 57 4.23 -7.42 -10.05
N ILE A 58 4.78 -7.33 -8.84
CA ILE A 58 4.83 -6.06 -8.08
C ILE A 58 5.70 -5.03 -8.78
N GLN A 59 6.87 -5.43 -9.28
CA GLN A 59 7.78 -4.56 -10.03
C GLN A 59 7.06 -3.95 -11.25
N GLU A 60 6.50 -4.79 -12.11
CA GLU A 60 5.77 -4.38 -13.32
C GLU A 60 4.55 -3.49 -12.98
N THR A 61 3.81 -3.84 -11.92
CA THR A 61 2.65 -3.04 -11.50
C THR A 61 3.07 -1.65 -11.03
N CYS A 62 4.16 -1.53 -10.26
CA CYS A 62 4.69 -0.24 -9.83
C CYS A 62 5.19 0.59 -11.03
N GLU A 63 5.90 -0.01 -11.96
CA GLU A 63 6.37 0.66 -13.19
C GLU A 63 5.20 1.19 -14.03
N ASN A 64 4.13 0.40 -14.19
CA ASN A 64 2.93 0.83 -14.89
C ASN A 64 2.24 2.01 -14.19
N ILE A 65 2.13 1.99 -12.85
CA ILE A 65 1.55 3.09 -12.07
C ILE A 65 2.37 4.37 -12.25
N LEU A 66 3.70 4.28 -12.13
CA LEU A 66 4.61 5.42 -12.26
C LEU A 66 4.58 6.01 -13.67
N SER A 67 4.56 5.17 -14.69
CA SER A 67 4.40 5.58 -16.09
C SER A 67 3.08 6.31 -16.33
N TYR A 68 1.98 5.76 -15.82
CA TYR A 68 0.66 6.40 -15.91
C TYR A 68 0.61 7.75 -15.19
N GLN A 69 1.31 7.87 -14.07
CA GLN A 69 1.42 9.10 -13.29
C GLN A 69 2.43 10.11 -13.87
N GLY A 70 3.17 9.73 -14.91
CA GLY A 70 4.10 10.61 -15.63
C GLY A 70 5.42 10.86 -14.89
N TYR A 71 5.86 9.94 -14.01
CA TYR A 71 7.16 10.03 -13.36
C TYR A 71 8.28 9.58 -14.29
N GLU A 72 9.39 10.32 -14.27
CA GLU A 72 10.65 9.95 -14.90
C GLU A 72 11.60 9.37 -13.86
N TYR A 73 12.26 8.24 -14.18
CA TYR A 73 13.17 7.54 -13.28
C TYR A 73 14.13 6.64 -14.07
N ASP A 74 15.26 6.31 -13.47
CA ASP A 74 16.23 5.37 -14.05
C ASP A 74 15.90 3.92 -13.66
N LYS A 75 15.40 3.70 -12.43
CA LYS A 75 15.12 2.37 -11.89
C LYS A 75 14.02 2.41 -10.82
N VAL A 76 13.15 1.42 -10.84
CA VAL A 76 12.25 1.08 -9.73
C VAL A 76 12.91 -0.01 -8.89
N GLU A 77 12.96 0.16 -7.57
CA GLU A 77 13.62 -0.79 -6.66
C GLU A 77 12.72 -1.13 -5.48
N ILE A 78 12.43 -2.43 -5.29
CA ILE A 78 11.78 -2.92 -4.09
C ILE A 78 12.82 -2.93 -2.97
N THR A 79 12.63 -2.08 -1.95
CA THR A 79 13.56 -1.91 -0.83
C THR A 79 13.33 -2.89 0.30
N GLY A 80 12.15 -3.47 0.38
CA GLY A 80 11.79 -4.49 1.35
C GLY A 80 10.45 -5.12 1.02
N MET A 81 10.30 -6.39 1.34
CA MET A 81 9.07 -7.16 1.20
C MET A 81 9.01 -8.20 2.31
N TRP A 82 7.87 -8.29 2.99
CA TRP A 82 7.67 -9.19 4.14
C TRP A 82 6.22 -9.68 4.24
N ALA A 83 6.01 -10.82 4.85
CA ALA A 83 4.69 -11.31 5.19
C ALA A 83 4.32 -10.91 6.63
N ASN A 84 3.07 -10.51 6.84
CA ASN A 84 2.50 -10.13 8.13
C ASN A 84 1.31 -11.04 8.47
N GLY A 85 1.41 -11.75 9.59
CA GLY A 85 0.30 -12.50 10.17
C GLY A 85 -0.33 -11.74 11.33
N LEU A 86 -1.61 -11.42 11.27
CA LEU A 86 -2.37 -10.90 12.41
C LEU A 86 -3.34 -11.96 12.92
N LYS A 87 -3.36 -12.17 14.23
CA LYS A 87 -4.36 -12.99 14.92
C LYS A 87 -5.59 -12.14 15.27
N LYS A 88 -6.68 -12.82 15.62
CA LYS A 88 -7.89 -12.14 16.13
C LYS A 88 -7.54 -11.15 17.26
N GLY A 89 -8.01 -9.91 17.12
CA GLY A 89 -7.80 -8.82 18.07
C GLY A 89 -6.51 -8.02 17.86
N GLU A 90 -5.58 -8.50 17.03
CA GLU A 90 -4.35 -7.77 16.71
C GLU A 90 -4.62 -6.68 15.67
N THR A 91 -3.73 -5.69 15.64
CA THR A 91 -3.86 -4.44 14.88
C THR A 91 -2.49 -4.01 14.34
N HIS A 92 -2.46 -3.19 13.30
CA HIS A 92 -1.29 -2.37 12.96
C HIS A 92 -1.58 -0.92 13.32
N ALA A 93 -0.75 -0.33 14.17
CA ALA A 93 -0.88 1.07 14.57
C ALA A 93 -0.76 2.02 13.36
N PRO A 94 -1.35 3.23 13.42
CA PRO A 94 -1.18 4.25 12.40
C PRO A 94 0.30 4.55 12.12
N HIS A 95 0.71 4.47 10.84
CA HIS A 95 2.10 4.70 10.42
C HIS A 95 2.21 5.14 8.96
N THR A 96 3.41 5.52 8.56
CA THR A 96 3.85 5.80 7.18
C THR A 96 5.13 5.01 6.91
N HIS A 97 5.56 4.94 5.66
CA HIS A 97 6.81 4.27 5.27
C HIS A 97 7.85 5.30 4.80
N SER A 98 8.65 5.83 5.73
CA SER A 98 9.70 6.80 5.42
C SER A 98 10.73 6.25 4.43
N ASN A 99 11.33 7.16 3.63
CA ASN A 99 12.38 6.85 2.66
C ASN A 99 11.97 5.91 1.52
N ASN A 100 10.66 5.79 1.27
CA ASN A 100 10.12 5.05 0.15
C ASN A 100 9.14 5.92 -0.64
N PHE A 101 8.88 5.58 -1.89
CA PHE A 101 7.99 6.31 -2.78
C PHE A 101 6.59 5.69 -2.86
N LEU A 102 6.53 4.39 -3.12
CA LEU A 102 5.31 3.59 -3.07
C LEU A 102 5.43 2.50 -2.00
N SER A 103 4.31 2.17 -1.40
CA SER A 103 4.15 1.02 -0.52
C SER A 103 2.94 0.22 -0.94
N GLY A 104 2.89 -1.04 -0.56
CA GLY A 104 1.75 -1.86 -0.90
C GLY A 104 1.49 -2.99 0.08
N VAL A 105 0.30 -3.56 -0.07
CA VAL A 105 -0.16 -4.74 0.65
C VAL A 105 -0.92 -5.66 -0.30
N TYR A 106 -0.73 -6.96 -0.14
CA TYR A 106 -1.46 -8.01 -0.84
C TYR A 106 -1.98 -9.02 0.16
N TYR A 107 -3.24 -9.47 0.01
CA TYR A 107 -3.89 -10.36 0.96
C TYR A 107 -3.83 -11.82 0.49
N LEU A 108 -3.02 -12.62 1.17
CA LEU A 108 -2.88 -14.05 0.92
C LEU A 108 -3.98 -14.87 1.63
N VAL A 109 -4.30 -14.47 2.87
CA VAL A 109 -5.40 -15.01 3.66
C VAL A 109 -6.25 -13.87 4.19
N ALA A 110 -7.46 -13.76 3.71
CA ALA A 110 -8.45 -12.78 4.14
C ALA A 110 -9.86 -13.27 3.77
N ASN A 111 -10.86 -12.78 4.48
CA ASN A 111 -12.28 -12.98 4.21
C ASN A 111 -13.09 -11.75 4.69
N GLU A 112 -14.41 -11.82 4.65
CA GLU A 112 -15.33 -10.72 5.01
C GLU A 112 -15.21 -10.25 6.48
N GLU A 113 -14.69 -11.07 7.39
CA GLU A 113 -14.47 -10.73 8.79
C GLU A 113 -13.08 -10.13 9.06
N THR A 114 -12.22 -10.08 8.02
CA THR A 114 -10.87 -9.54 8.11
C THR A 114 -10.93 -8.02 8.14
N ALA A 115 -10.22 -7.41 9.09
CA ALA A 115 -10.19 -5.95 9.21
C ALA A 115 -9.65 -5.29 7.92
N PRO A 116 -10.30 -4.22 7.41
CA PRO A 116 -9.86 -3.48 6.24
C PRO A 116 -8.57 -2.70 6.52
N ILE A 117 -7.85 -2.29 5.48
CA ILE A 117 -6.87 -1.22 5.58
C ILE A 117 -7.57 0.12 5.52
N GLN A 118 -7.18 1.05 6.40
CA GLN A 118 -7.78 2.37 6.48
C GLN A 118 -6.71 3.45 6.29
N PHE A 119 -7.01 4.44 5.44
CA PHE A 119 -6.15 5.56 5.09
C PHE A 119 -6.73 6.85 5.64
N PHE A 120 -5.88 7.67 6.27
CA PHE A 120 -6.28 8.97 6.78
C PHE A 120 -6.23 10.04 5.70
N ASP A 121 -7.14 11.01 5.76
CA ASP A 121 -7.10 12.19 4.90
C ASP A 121 -5.78 12.95 5.15
N PRO A 122 -4.90 13.09 4.15
CA PRO A 122 -3.61 13.74 4.32
C PRO A 122 -3.69 15.27 4.38
N ARG A 123 -4.86 15.85 4.15
CA ARG A 123 -5.07 17.32 4.13
C ARG A 123 -5.36 17.83 5.53
N PRO A 124 -4.37 18.41 6.25
CA PRO A 124 -4.56 18.81 7.65
C PRO A 124 -5.66 19.86 7.83
N GLN A 125 -5.89 20.71 6.83
CA GLN A 125 -6.92 21.75 6.86
C GLN A 125 -8.34 21.19 6.69
N ALA A 126 -8.51 20.01 6.12
CA ALA A 126 -9.83 19.42 5.91
C ALA A 126 -10.56 19.11 7.22
N SER A 127 -9.83 19.05 8.35
CA SER A 127 -10.38 18.76 9.67
C SER A 127 -10.75 19.99 10.51
N VAL A 128 -10.48 21.23 10.02
CA VAL A 128 -10.74 22.48 10.77
C VAL A 128 -12.22 22.68 11.05
N MET A 129 -13.09 22.31 10.09
CA MET A 129 -14.54 22.35 10.28
C MET A 129 -15.13 20.99 9.84
N ARG A 130 -15.93 20.38 10.73
CA ARG A 130 -16.56 19.07 10.47
C ARG A 130 -18.07 19.18 10.62
N PRO A 131 -18.79 19.62 9.58
CA PRO A 131 -20.25 19.59 9.59
C PRO A 131 -20.76 18.15 9.67
N LYS A 132 -22.01 17.98 10.12
CA LYS A 132 -22.67 16.68 10.03
C LYS A 132 -22.89 16.33 8.58
N VAL A 133 -22.61 15.07 8.22
CA VAL A 133 -22.80 14.53 6.87
C VAL A 133 -23.96 13.53 6.90
N THR A 134 -24.69 13.45 5.83
CA THR A 134 -25.77 12.45 5.65
C THR A 134 -25.19 11.13 5.14
N GLU A 135 -24.13 11.22 4.32
CA GLU A 135 -23.46 10.06 3.75
C GLU A 135 -21.97 10.39 3.55
N HIS A 136 -21.10 9.46 3.95
CA HIS A 136 -19.66 9.60 3.75
C HIS A 136 -19.25 9.27 2.32
N ASN A 137 -18.33 10.07 1.78
CA ASN A 137 -17.75 9.87 0.45
C ASN A 137 -16.30 10.38 0.43
N TYR A 138 -15.63 10.28 -0.72
CA TYR A 138 -14.23 10.68 -0.88
C TYR A 138 -13.97 12.20 -0.76
N THR A 139 -15.01 13.05 -0.74
CA THR A 139 -14.83 14.50 -0.55
C THR A 139 -15.02 14.95 0.89
N ASN A 140 -15.78 14.22 1.69
CA ASN A 140 -16.17 14.62 3.05
C ASN A 140 -15.69 13.68 4.17
N SER A 141 -15.05 12.57 3.83
CA SER A 141 -14.52 11.61 4.81
C SER A 141 -13.13 12.01 5.28
N SER A 142 -12.84 11.82 6.57
CA SER A 142 -11.50 11.98 7.14
C SER A 142 -10.68 10.70 7.11
N MET A 143 -11.31 9.59 6.72
CA MET A 143 -10.69 8.28 6.60
C MET A 143 -11.44 7.45 5.56
N MET A 144 -10.71 6.77 4.70
CA MET A 144 -11.25 5.83 3.72
C MET A 144 -10.77 4.43 4.03
N GLN A 145 -11.61 3.44 3.81
CA GLN A 145 -11.27 2.03 4.01
C GLN A 145 -11.34 1.25 2.71
N PHE A 146 -10.48 0.23 2.62
CA PHE A 146 -10.43 -0.74 1.54
C PHE A 146 -10.43 -2.14 2.14
N ASP A 147 -11.33 -2.98 1.68
CA ASP A 147 -11.53 -4.30 2.23
C ASP A 147 -10.35 -5.23 1.99
N SER A 148 -10.05 -6.06 2.98
CA SER A 148 -9.05 -7.12 2.86
C SER A 148 -9.64 -8.29 2.11
N VAL A 149 -9.43 -8.35 0.80
CA VAL A 149 -9.94 -9.39 -0.09
C VAL A 149 -8.81 -10.30 -0.53
N LYS A 150 -8.97 -11.62 -0.37
CA LYS A 150 -7.97 -12.59 -0.84
C LYS A 150 -7.65 -12.38 -2.32
N ASN A 151 -6.37 -12.46 -2.65
CA ASN A 151 -5.81 -12.27 -4.01
C ASN A 151 -5.94 -10.84 -4.55
N VAL A 152 -6.28 -9.88 -3.69
CA VAL A 152 -6.29 -8.45 -4.01
C VAL A 152 -5.14 -7.76 -3.29
N GLY A 153 -4.54 -6.78 -3.94
CA GLY A 153 -3.53 -5.91 -3.35
C GLY A 153 -3.79 -4.44 -3.65
N TYR A 154 -3.22 -3.59 -2.81
CA TYR A 154 -3.29 -2.13 -2.94
C TYR A 154 -1.88 -1.54 -2.95
N ILE A 155 -1.63 -0.59 -3.85
CA ILE A 155 -0.40 0.19 -3.94
C ILE A 155 -0.75 1.67 -3.75
N PHE A 156 -0.04 2.33 -2.86
CA PHE A 156 -0.31 3.70 -2.42
C PHE A 156 0.98 4.47 -2.13
N PRO A 157 0.94 5.81 -2.09
CA PRO A 157 2.09 6.61 -1.72
C PRO A 157 2.59 6.27 -0.31
N SER A 158 3.90 6.06 -0.15
CA SER A 158 4.49 5.66 1.13
C SER A 158 4.29 6.67 2.26
N TRP A 159 4.10 7.95 1.92
CA TRP A 159 3.80 9.02 2.87
C TRP A 159 2.37 9.00 3.41
N LEU A 160 1.44 8.25 2.77
CA LEU A 160 0.03 8.23 3.16
C LEU A 160 -0.14 7.42 4.45
N GLN A 161 -0.58 8.11 5.51
CA GLN A 161 -0.80 7.48 6.81
C GLN A 161 -1.94 6.47 6.74
N HIS A 162 -1.68 5.28 7.26
CA HIS A 162 -2.66 4.19 7.26
C HIS A 162 -2.50 3.31 8.50
N TRP A 163 -3.49 2.48 8.74
CA TRP A 163 -3.52 1.52 9.84
C TRP A 163 -4.44 0.34 9.52
N VAL A 164 -4.41 -0.67 10.37
CA VAL A 164 -5.36 -1.78 10.34
C VAL A 164 -6.00 -1.87 11.71
N PRO A 165 -7.33 -1.69 11.83
CA PRO A 165 -8.04 -1.85 13.11
C PRO A 165 -7.95 -3.30 13.61
N PRO A 166 -8.29 -3.57 14.89
CA PRO A 166 -8.33 -4.93 15.42
C PRO A 166 -9.14 -5.86 14.53
N THR A 167 -8.52 -6.95 14.07
CA THR A 167 -9.17 -7.90 13.18
C THR A 167 -10.04 -8.91 13.93
N ASN A 168 -11.18 -9.28 13.37
CA ASN A 168 -12.08 -10.28 13.97
C ASN A 168 -11.60 -11.72 13.76
N ILE A 169 -10.79 -11.95 12.74
CA ILE A 169 -10.23 -13.25 12.38
C ILE A 169 -8.78 -13.10 11.97
N GLY A 170 -8.01 -14.19 12.00
CA GLY A 170 -6.62 -14.19 11.53
C GLY A 170 -6.51 -13.84 10.05
N ARG A 171 -5.45 -13.09 9.69
CA ARG A 171 -5.12 -12.73 8.31
C ARG A 171 -3.62 -12.93 8.05
N LEU A 172 -3.28 -13.14 6.78
CA LEU A 172 -1.91 -13.12 6.29
C LEU A 172 -1.83 -12.21 5.07
N SER A 173 -0.97 -11.21 5.14
CA SER A 173 -0.72 -10.27 4.04
C SER A 173 0.77 -10.20 3.73
N ILE A 174 1.10 -9.79 2.50
CA ILE A 174 2.46 -9.47 2.09
C ILE A 174 2.51 -7.96 1.89
N SER A 175 3.48 -7.30 2.50
CA SER A 175 3.72 -5.87 2.35
C SER A 175 5.08 -5.63 1.72
N TRP A 176 5.22 -4.52 1.02
CA TRP A 176 6.47 -4.11 0.38
C TRP A 176 6.61 -2.60 0.33
N ASN A 177 7.84 -2.17 0.13
CA ASN A 177 8.21 -0.78 -0.13
C ASN A 177 9.00 -0.66 -1.41
N VAL A 178 8.83 0.46 -2.10
CA VAL A 178 9.48 0.76 -3.37
C VAL A 178 10.05 2.18 -3.34
N ILE A 179 11.29 2.30 -3.82
CA ILE A 179 11.90 3.59 -4.14
C ILE A 179 12.11 3.69 -5.65
N ILE A 180 12.03 4.90 -6.19
CA ILE A 180 12.47 5.20 -7.56
C ILE A 180 13.87 5.80 -7.50
N ARG A 181 14.77 5.33 -8.36
CA ARG A 181 16.14 5.81 -8.49
C ARG A 181 16.23 6.73 -9.70
N GLY A 182 17.04 7.75 -9.61
CA GLY A 182 17.26 8.69 -10.70
C GLY A 182 17.45 10.13 -10.25
N GLN A 183 17.26 11.04 -11.17
CA GLN A 183 17.35 12.47 -10.92
C GLN A 183 16.10 13.01 -10.25
N TYR A 184 16.24 13.69 -9.13
CA TYR A 184 15.17 14.36 -8.40
C TYR A 184 15.32 15.88 -8.50
N GLY A 185 14.18 16.57 -8.67
CA GLY A 185 14.13 18.02 -8.78
C GLY A 185 14.63 18.56 -10.12
N GLU A 186 14.63 19.89 -10.24
CA GLU A 186 15.03 20.56 -11.47
C GLU A 186 16.56 20.70 -11.56
N PRO A 187 17.19 20.40 -12.71
CA PRO A 187 18.62 20.62 -12.93
C PRO A 187 19.02 22.06 -12.60
N ASN A 188 20.20 22.22 -11.99
CA ASN A 188 20.77 23.51 -11.59
C ASN A 188 19.96 24.30 -10.52
N THR A 189 19.12 23.63 -9.74
CA THR A 189 18.46 24.20 -8.57
C THR A 189 19.05 23.64 -7.27
N LEU A 190 18.70 24.28 -6.12
CA LEU A 190 19.14 23.80 -4.80
C LEU A 190 18.42 22.51 -4.37
N GLN A 191 17.33 22.13 -5.05
CA GLN A 191 16.53 20.91 -4.78
C GLN A 191 16.94 19.75 -5.68
N ASN A 192 17.98 19.91 -6.50
CA ASN A 192 18.50 18.89 -7.39
C ASN A 192 19.25 17.81 -6.59
N SER A 193 18.89 16.54 -6.78
CA SER A 193 19.52 15.39 -6.13
C SER A 193 19.47 14.16 -7.05
N TYR A 194 20.44 13.29 -6.93
CA TYR A 194 20.41 11.95 -7.52
C TYR A 194 20.34 10.91 -6.40
N ILE A 195 19.35 10.04 -6.43
CA ILE A 195 19.08 9.02 -5.39
C ILE A 195 19.21 7.62 -5.98
#